data_18d684a85865835ea83282c0b7316612
#
_entry.id   18d684a85865835ea83282c0b7316612
#
_cell.length_a   1.000
_cell.length_b   1.000
_cell.length_c   1.000
_cell.angle_alpha   90.00
_cell.angle_beta   90.00
_cell.angle_gamma   90.00
#
_symmetry.space_group_name_H-M   'P 1'
#
loop_
_entity.id
_entity.type
_entity.pdbx_description
1 polymer ?
#
loop_
_entity_poly.entity_id
_entity_poly.type
_entity_poly.pdbx_seq_one_letter_code
_entity_poly.pdbx_strand_id
1 'polypeptide(L)'
;MTSSRTWPLSLALLWLIGVALRLAILAVPPAIPALREEFSLTGTEIGALSGTPIVIFAVASLAGSRLVARIGVIAAATAGLLLTALGSATRSLAFDTISLFAATVGMGMGVAVAQPAMPALVGRWLPKRLVLGTGVYTNGLLVGEILPVALPLLLPVFADNWRATFALWAAPIVAIAVLTFVLAPREGTATVRQVSERWWPDWPAWDVWRLGLIFGGVGPLYFGTNAFLPGYLSEAGRADLISPALTALNLGQLPASFLLIAFSRRIESRAWPFILASVVGLAGVGAIVVTASALTVVSAAVVGFAAGAAFALGLTLPPLLSKPEEVARVAAAMFTISYASTVMVSLICGALWDVAATARAAFLPIIIATLLPIVLVPTIRFDRGSRIGV
;
A
#
# COMPACT_ATOMS: atom_id res chain seq x y z
N MET A 1 1.63 12.91 -36.50
CA MET A 1 2.43 11.65 -36.59
C MET A 1 3.64 11.66 -35.64
N THR A 2 3.52 12.16 -34.39
CA THR A 2 4.63 12.27 -33.40
C THR A 2 4.51 11.33 -32.21
N SER A 3 3.57 10.37 -32.22
CA SER A 3 3.23 9.59 -31.01
C SER A 3 4.05 8.30 -30.79
N SER A 4 4.94 7.90 -31.70
CA SER A 4 5.64 6.61 -31.59
C SER A 4 6.96 6.65 -30.82
N ARG A 5 7.52 7.83 -30.55
CA ARG A 5 8.82 7.97 -29.89
C ARG A 5 8.78 8.21 -28.36
N THR A 6 7.65 8.65 -27.82
CA THR A 6 7.56 9.06 -26.40
C THR A 6 7.02 8.00 -25.45
N TRP A 7 6.39 6.93 -25.96
CA TRP A 7 5.78 5.91 -25.10
C TRP A 7 6.77 5.13 -24.20
N PRO A 8 8.01 4.80 -24.64
CA PRO A 8 8.95 4.13 -23.72
C PRO A 8 9.36 5.03 -22.56
N LEU A 9 9.57 6.33 -22.81
CA LEU A 9 9.85 7.32 -21.78
C LEU A 9 8.68 7.44 -20.80
N SER A 10 7.44 7.50 -21.31
CA SER A 10 6.25 7.55 -20.48
C SER A 10 6.13 6.33 -19.55
N LEU A 11 6.41 5.11 -20.05
CA LEU A 11 6.43 3.90 -19.23
C LEU A 11 7.53 3.94 -18.17
N ALA A 12 8.74 4.38 -18.54
CA ALA A 12 9.84 4.50 -17.60
C ALA A 12 9.52 5.50 -16.49
N LEU A 13 8.96 6.67 -16.81
CA LEU A 13 8.54 7.66 -15.81
C LEU A 13 7.42 7.13 -14.92
N LEU A 14 6.39 6.47 -15.48
CA LEU A 14 5.32 5.85 -14.69
C LEU A 14 5.87 4.82 -13.70
N TRP A 15 6.81 4.00 -14.15
CA TRP A 15 7.46 3.00 -13.31
C TRP A 15 8.28 3.66 -12.20
N LEU A 16 9.12 4.64 -12.53
CA LEU A 16 9.95 5.36 -11.57
C LEU A 16 9.10 6.10 -10.52
N ILE A 17 8.02 6.79 -10.95
CA ILE A 17 7.09 7.44 -10.01
C ILE A 17 6.46 6.39 -9.08
N GLY A 18 6.04 5.24 -9.63
CA GLY A 18 5.54 4.12 -8.82
C GLY A 18 6.54 3.70 -7.75
N VAL A 19 7.80 3.48 -8.11
CA VAL A 19 8.89 3.17 -7.17
C VAL A 19 8.99 4.26 -6.09
N ALA A 20 9.09 5.54 -6.50
CA ALA A 20 9.28 6.67 -5.58
C ALA A 20 8.17 6.80 -4.54
N LEU A 21 6.92 6.49 -4.91
CA LEU A 21 5.76 6.56 -4.03
C LEU A 21 5.81 5.57 -2.85
N ARG A 22 6.62 4.52 -2.95
CA ARG A 22 6.71 3.47 -1.91
C ARG A 22 8.01 3.48 -1.12
N LEU A 23 9.10 4.00 -1.70
CA LEU A 23 10.41 4.01 -1.05
C LEU A 23 10.36 4.58 0.37
N ALA A 24 9.77 5.77 0.54
CA ALA A 24 9.73 6.45 1.84
C ALA A 24 8.80 5.77 2.85
N ILE A 25 7.74 5.09 2.40
CA ILE A 25 6.78 4.41 3.28
C ILE A 25 7.40 3.15 3.86
N LEU A 26 7.95 2.30 2.99
CA LEU A 26 8.49 0.99 3.37
C LEU A 26 9.91 1.06 3.95
N ALA A 27 10.51 2.25 4.05
CA ALA A 27 11.73 2.47 4.81
C ALA A 27 11.51 2.36 6.35
N VAL A 28 10.27 2.54 6.83
CA VAL A 28 9.95 2.51 8.27
C VAL A 28 10.04 1.11 8.88
N PRO A 29 9.43 0.05 8.32
CA PRO A 29 9.41 -1.27 8.94
C PRO A 29 10.79 -1.79 9.40
N PRO A 30 11.85 -1.82 8.58
CA PRO A 30 13.15 -2.31 9.02
C PRO A 30 13.79 -1.41 10.09
N ALA A 31 13.39 -0.13 10.18
CA ALA A 31 13.92 0.82 11.16
C ALA A 31 13.19 0.76 12.53
N ILE A 32 12.05 0.05 12.64
CA ILE A 32 11.23 0.02 13.86
C ILE A 32 12.02 -0.35 15.13
N PRO A 33 12.89 -1.38 15.15
CA PRO A 33 13.64 -1.71 16.34
C PRO A 33 14.52 -0.55 16.83
N ALA A 34 15.28 0.07 15.94
CA ALA A 34 16.15 1.20 16.26
C ALA A 34 15.36 2.45 16.69
N LEU A 35 14.24 2.74 16.02
CA LEU A 35 13.35 3.84 16.41
C LEU A 35 12.72 3.60 17.79
N ARG A 36 12.33 2.35 18.09
CA ARG A 36 11.77 1.98 19.39
C ARG A 36 12.79 2.15 20.50
N GLU A 37 14.02 1.74 20.28
CA GLU A 37 15.11 1.88 21.26
C GLU A 37 15.43 3.36 21.51
N GLU A 38 15.58 4.17 20.45
CA GLU A 38 16.00 5.57 20.58
C GLU A 38 14.91 6.48 21.16
N PHE A 39 13.64 6.31 20.71
CA PHE A 39 12.52 7.16 21.12
C PHE A 39 11.62 6.52 22.18
N SER A 40 11.97 5.32 22.67
CA SER A 40 11.15 4.54 23.63
C SER A 40 9.70 4.36 23.16
N LEU A 41 9.50 4.09 21.85
CA LEU A 41 8.17 4.00 21.28
C LEU A 41 7.39 2.81 21.85
N THR A 42 6.14 3.09 22.25
CA THR A 42 5.15 2.07 22.60
C THR A 42 4.69 1.31 21.38
N GLY A 43 4.08 0.13 21.58
CA GLY A 43 3.46 -0.62 20.48
C GLY A 43 2.36 0.17 19.78
N THR A 44 1.58 0.96 20.54
CA THR A 44 0.55 1.86 20.00
C THR A 44 1.16 2.93 19.10
N GLU A 45 2.28 3.54 19.47
CA GLU A 45 2.98 4.53 18.65
C GLU A 45 3.57 3.92 17.39
N ILE A 46 4.07 2.68 17.45
CA ILE A 46 4.52 1.93 16.26
C ILE A 46 3.35 1.69 15.30
N GLY A 47 2.20 1.26 15.83
CA GLY A 47 0.98 1.08 15.05
C GLY A 47 0.50 2.39 14.42
N ALA A 48 0.52 3.49 15.17
CA ALA A 48 0.18 4.83 14.68
C ALA A 48 1.16 5.32 13.62
N LEU A 49 2.46 5.16 13.82
CA LEU A 49 3.50 5.56 12.86
C LEU A 49 3.32 4.83 11.52
N SER A 50 3.04 3.53 11.56
CA SER A 50 2.80 2.71 10.37
C SER A 50 1.45 3.03 9.70
N GLY A 51 0.44 3.39 10.48
CA GLY A 51 -0.90 3.75 10.01
C GLY A 51 -1.01 5.18 9.49
N THR A 52 -0.15 6.10 9.94
CA THR A 52 -0.21 7.53 9.61
C THR A 52 -0.26 7.80 8.10
N PRO A 53 0.60 7.22 7.23
CA PRO A 53 0.52 7.44 5.79
C PRO A 53 -0.84 7.01 5.20
N ILE A 54 -1.43 5.94 5.74
CA ILE A 54 -2.70 5.37 5.25
C ILE A 54 -3.87 6.29 5.59
N VAL A 55 -3.89 6.85 6.82
CA VAL A 55 -4.88 7.87 7.22
C VAL A 55 -4.81 9.08 6.30
N ILE A 56 -3.59 9.55 6.06
CA ILE A 56 -3.38 10.73 5.23
C ILE A 56 -3.82 10.47 3.79
N PHE A 57 -3.58 9.27 3.26
CA PHE A 57 -4.14 8.86 1.98
C PHE A 57 -5.66 8.94 1.93
N ALA A 58 -6.34 8.44 2.96
CA ALA A 58 -7.81 8.46 2.99
C ALA A 58 -8.36 9.89 3.02
N VAL A 59 -7.74 10.79 3.79
CA VAL A 59 -8.25 12.16 4.02
C VAL A 59 -7.75 13.14 2.97
N ALA A 60 -6.46 13.11 2.64
CA ALA A 60 -5.81 14.11 1.80
C ALA A 60 -5.91 13.80 0.29
N SER A 61 -6.32 12.60 -0.12
CA SER A 61 -6.49 12.26 -1.54
C SER A 61 -7.55 13.14 -2.25
N LEU A 62 -8.59 13.57 -1.54
CA LEU A 62 -9.59 14.52 -2.05
C LEU A 62 -8.97 15.91 -2.28
N ALA A 63 -8.14 16.39 -1.34
CA ALA A 63 -7.40 17.64 -1.51
C ALA A 63 -6.36 17.52 -2.64
N GLY A 64 -5.68 16.36 -2.73
CA GLY A 64 -4.74 16.03 -3.80
C GLY A 64 -5.39 16.08 -5.19
N SER A 65 -6.57 15.50 -5.35
CA SER A 65 -7.31 15.55 -6.62
C SER A 65 -7.71 16.97 -7.03
N ARG A 66 -8.09 17.82 -6.08
CA ARG A 66 -8.35 19.25 -6.33
C ARG A 66 -7.07 20.00 -6.73
N LEU A 67 -5.94 19.67 -6.11
CA LEU A 67 -4.65 20.26 -6.47
C LEU A 67 -4.24 19.85 -7.89
N VAL A 68 -4.41 18.56 -8.24
CA VAL A 68 -4.21 18.06 -9.62
C VAL A 68 -5.05 18.85 -10.62
N ALA A 69 -6.31 19.14 -10.31
CA ALA A 69 -7.18 19.93 -11.17
C ALA A 69 -6.72 21.40 -11.33
N ARG A 70 -6.10 21.98 -10.29
CA ARG A 70 -5.65 23.40 -10.30
C ARG A 70 -4.30 23.62 -10.97
N ILE A 71 -3.30 22.82 -10.62
CA ILE A 71 -1.92 23.04 -11.10
C ILE A 71 -1.50 22.08 -12.21
N GLY A 72 -2.36 21.14 -12.56
CA GLY A 72 -2.13 20.12 -13.58
C GLY A 72 -1.41 18.87 -13.05
N VAL A 73 -1.57 17.78 -13.80
CA VAL A 73 -1.19 16.42 -13.36
C VAL A 73 0.32 16.27 -13.13
N ILE A 74 1.16 16.81 -14.03
CA ILE A 74 2.62 16.70 -13.94
C ILE A 74 3.14 17.52 -12.76
N ALA A 75 2.68 18.76 -12.63
CA ALA A 75 3.10 19.64 -11.53
C ALA A 75 2.66 19.05 -10.16
N ALA A 76 1.45 18.52 -10.07
CA ALA A 76 0.96 17.88 -8.86
C ALA A 76 1.76 16.60 -8.49
N ALA A 77 2.05 15.73 -9.47
CA ALA A 77 2.89 14.56 -9.25
C ALA A 77 4.29 14.96 -8.78
N THR A 78 4.92 15.93 -9.44
CA THR A 78 6.25 16.44 -9.06
C THR A 78 6.25 17.06 -7.67
N ALA A 79 5.30 17.96 -7.38
CA ALA A 79 5.19 18.60 -6.06
C ALA A 79 4.95 17.58 -4.95
N GLY A 80 4.09 16.58 -5.19
CA GLY A 80 3.87 15.48 -4.27
C GLY A 80 5.12 14.65 -4.01
N LEU A 81 5.90 14.30 -5.04
CA LEU A 81 7.18 13.61 -4.88
C LEU A 81 8.20 14.45 -4.11
N LEU A 82 8.33 15.74 -4.40
CA LEU A 82 9.23 16.63 -3.66
C LEU A 82 8.85 16.75 -2.19
N LEU A 83 7.56 16.86 -1.89
CA LEU A 83 7.07 16.86 -0.51
C LEU A 83 7.32 15.51 0.18
N THR A 84 7.16 14.39 -0.52
CA THR A 84 7.52 13.05 -0.03
C THR A 84 9.01 12.97 0.31
N ALA A 85 9.87 13.45 -0.58
CA ALA A 85 11.32 13.48 -0.37
C ALA A 85 11.71 14.36 0.82
N LEU A 86 11.11 15.55 0.91
CA LEU A 86 11.33 16.48 2.03
C LEU A 86 10.91 15.83 3.35
N GLY A 87 9.72 15.21 3.40
CA GLY A 87 9.26 14.48 4.59
C GLY A 87 10.17 13.29 4.94
N SER A 88 10.72 12.57 3.95
CA SER A 88 11.70 11.51 4.19
C SER A 88 13.02 12.05 4.75
N ALA A 89 13.52 13.14 4.18
CA ALA A 89 14.74 13.80 4.65
C ALA A 89 14.56 14.39 6.06
N THR A 90 13.44 15.05 6.34
CA THR A 90 13.17 15.61 7.68
C THR A 90 12.99 14.53 8.75
N ARG A 91 12.48 13.35 8.39
CA ARG A 91 12.46 12.20 9.32
C ARG A 91 13.86 11.80 9.76
N SER A 92 14.88 11.87 8.89
CA SER A 92 16.25 11.55 9.27
C SER A 92 16.84 12.52 10.34
N LEU A 93 16.24 13.69 10.47
CA LEU A 93 16.61 14.72 11.45
C LEU A 93 15.73 14.71 12.69
N ALA A 94 14.82 13.75 12.83
CA ALA A 94 13.95 13.67 13.99
C ALA A 94 14.76 13.50 15.29
N PHE A 95 14.43 14.30 16.29
CA PHE A 95 15.09 14.31 17.61
C PHE A 95 14.15 13.87 18.74
N ASP A 96 12.84 13.75 18.44
CA ASP A 96 11.83 13.23 19.34
C ASP A 96 10.67 12.56 18.57
N THR A 97 9.76 11.93 19.27
CA THR A 97 8.59 11.25 18.71
C THR A 97 7.71 12.22 17.91
N ILE A 98 7.53 13.45 18.39
CA ILE A 98 6.64 14.44 17.75
C ILE A 98 7.21 14.86 16.41
N SER A 99 8.51 15.16 16.33
CA SER A 99 9.18 15.52 15.07
C SER A 99 9.17 14.37 14.06
N LEU A 100 9.32 13.12 14.53
CA LEU A 100 9.21 11.93 13.68
C LEU A 100 7.81 11.79 13.07
N PHE A 101 6.75 11.95 13.88
CA PHE A 101 5.37 11.91 13.41
C PHE A 101 5.05 13.08 12.48
N ALA A 102 5.45 14.29 12.82
CA ALA A 102 5.23 15.48 11.99
C ALA A 102 5.87 15.32 10.59
N ALA A 103 7.11 14.83 10.54
CA ALA A 103 7.79 14.55 9.28
C ALA A 103 7.12 13.41 8.50
N THR A 104 6.60 12.38 9.18
CA THR A 104 5.85 11.27 8.57
C THR A 104 4.52 11.76 7.99
N VAL A 105 3.81 12.69 8.67
CA VAL A 105 2.62 13.38 8.14
C VAL A 105 2.98 14.13 6.86
N GLY A 106 4.05 14.93 6.88
CA GLY A 106 4.52 15.67 5.69
C GLY A 106 4.82 14.75 4.50
N MET A 107 5.52 13.63 4.76
CA MET A 107 5.79 12.61 3.75
C MET A 107 4.49 12.01 3.19
N GLY A 108 3.56 11.62 4.06
CA GLY A 108 2.26 11.06 3.68
C GLY A 108 1.41 12.03 2.85
N MET A 109 1.42 13.32 3.16
CA MET A 109 0.76 14.36 2.36
C MET A 109 1.33 14.43 0.94
N GLY A 110 2.66 14.31 0.78
CA GLY A 110 3.30 14.25 -0.52
C GLY A 110 2.79 13.09 -1.37
N VAL A 111 2.72 11.91 -0.79
CA VAL A 111 2.19 10.73 -1.48
C VAL A 111 0.70 10.88 -1.78
N ALA A 112 -0.10 11.43 -0.85
CA ALA A 112 -1.54 11.67 -1.06
C ALA A 112 -1.83 12.67 -2.19
N VAL A 113 -0.89 13.56 -2.52
CA VAL A 113 -0.97 14.46 -3.68
C VAL A 113 -0.53 13.75 -4.97
N ALA A 114 0.58 12.99 -4.93
CA ALA A 114 1.14 12.38 -6.13
C ALA A 114 0.35 11.15 -6.61
N GLN A 115 -0.18 10.33 -5.71
CA GLN A 115 -0.85 9.07 -6.06
C GLN A 115 -2.13 9.25 -6.88
N PRO A 116 -3.05 10.21 -6.60
CA PRO A 116 -4.22 10.47 -7.45
C PRO A 116 -3.86 10.97 -8.86
N ALA A 117 -2.67 11.54 -9.05
CA ALA A 117 -2.20 11.95 -10.37
C ALA A 117 -1.86 10.77 -11.29
N MET A 118 -1.58 9.57 -10.73
CA MET A 118 -1.11 8.43 -11.52
C MET A 118 -2.11 7.91 -12.56
N PRO A 119 -3.39 7.64 -12.23
CA PRO A 119 -4.37 7.26 -13.25
C PRO A 119 -4.54 8.31 -14.35
N ALA A 120 -4.45 9.60 -13.98
CA ALA A 120 -4.54 10.70 -14.95
C ALA A 120 -3.31 10.76 -15.86
N LEU A 121 -2.09 10.52 -15.34
CA LEU A 121 -0.86 10.41 -16.13
C LEU A 121 -0.93 9.22 -17.09
N VAL A 122 -1.38 8.05 -16.63
CA VAL A 122 -1.59 6.87 -17.47
C VAL A 122 -2.57 7.19 -18.60
N GLY A 123 -3.71 7.78 -18.28
CA GLY A 123 -4.73 8.19 -19.28
C GLY A 123 -4.22 9.19 -20.28
N ARG A 124 -3.39 10.15 -19.86
CA ARG A 124 -2.82 11.21 -20.69
C ARG A 124 -1.69 10.71 -21.61
N TRP A 125 -0.75 9.92 -21.06
CA TRP A 125 0.43 9.48 -21.80
C TRP A 125 0.18 8.22 -22.64
N LEU A 126 -0.73 7.34 -22.20
CA LEU A 126 -0.99 6.03 -22.81
C LEU A 126 -2.50 5.78 -23.04
N PRO A 127 -3.24 6.69 -23.71
CA PRO A 127 -4.70 6.59 -23.83
C PRO A 127 -5.17 5.30 -24.53
N LYS A 128 -4.34 4.75 -25.44
CA LYS A 128 -4.61 3.49 -26.15
C LYS A 128 -4.05 2.23 -25.45
N ARG A 129 -3.35 2.39 -24.31
CA ARG A 129 -2.64 1.31 -23.60
C ARG A 129 -2.78 1.44 -22.08
N LEU A 130 -4.00 1.74 -21.60
CA LEU A 130 -4.27 2.00 -20.19
C LEU A 130 -3.84 0.84 -19.29
N VAL A 131 -4.17 -0.40 -19.69
CA VAL A 131 -3.82 -1.61 -18.93
C VAL A 131 -2.31 -1.77 -18.80
N LEU A 132 -1.56 -1.53 -19.87
CA LEU A 132 -0.09 -1.59 -19.84
C LEU A 132 0.48 -0.50 -18.90
N GLY A 133 0.00 0.75 -19.04
CA GLY A 133 0.46 1.86 -18.21
C GLY A 133 0.20 1.64 -16.73
N THR A 134 -1.01 1.16 -16.40
CA THR A 134 -1.38 0.81 -15.02
C THR A 134 -0.53 -0.34 -14.50
N GLY A 135 -0.33 -1.41 -15.29
CA GLY A 135 0.50 -2.54 -14.90
C GLY A 135 1.96 -2.17 -14.63
N VAL A 136 2.54 -1.32 -15.49
CA VAL A 136 3.92 -0.84 -15.31
C VAL A 136 4.04 0.03 -14.06
N TYR A 137 3.10 0.95 -13.83
CA TYR A 137 3.04 1.75 -12.62
C TYR A 137 2.92 0.89 -11.36
N THR A 138 1.99 -0.09 -11.38
CA THR A 138 1.79 -1.00 -10.23
C THR A 138 3.04 -1.86 -9.97
N ASN A 139 3.72 -2.33 -11.01
CA ASN A 139 5.00 -3.00 -10.85
C ASN A 139 6.06 -2.10 -10.21
N GLY A 140 6.09 -0.81 -10.59
CA GLY A 140 6.94 0.19 -9.92
C GLY A 140 6.63 0.31 -8.43
N LEU A 141 5.35 0.33 -8.02
CA LEU A 141 4.97 0.31 -6.60
C LEU A 141 5.57 -0.90 -5.87
N LEU A 142 5.43 -2.11 -6.44
CA LEU A 142 5.95 -3.34 -5.83
C LEU A 142 7.48 -3.30 -5.67
N VAL A 143 8.20 -2.83 -6.69
CA VAL A 143 9.66 -2.66 -6.58
C VAL A 143 10.02 -1.64 -5.52
N GLY A 144 9.28 -0.53 -5.44
CA GLY A 144 9.46 0.49 -4.40
C GLY A 144 9.16 -0.01 -2.98
N GLU A 145 8.34 -1.04 -2.83
CA GLU A 145 8.09 -1.73 -1.55
C GLU A 145 9.25 -2.65 -1.15
N ILE A 146 9.87 -3.33 -2.13
CA ILE A 146 10.95 -4.29 -1.88
C ILE A 146 12.27 -3.60 -1.54
N LEU A 147 12.61 -2.55 -2.28
CA LEU A 147 13.93 -1.91 -2.18
C LEU A 147 14.31 -1.46 -0.75
N PRO A 148 13.44 -0.74 0.02
CA PRO A 148 13.79 -0.29 1.35
C PRO A 148 13.95 -1.42 2.36
N VAL A 149 13.17 -2.47 2.25
CA VAL A 149 13.22 -3.60 3.19
C VAL A 149 14.37 -4.56 2.87
N ALA A 150 14.81 -4.60 1.61
CA ALA A 150 15.95 -5.40 1.17
C ALA A 150 17.30 -4.69 1.36
N LEU A 151 17.31 -3.34 1.48
CA LEU A 151 18.54 -2.57 1.58
C LEU A 151 19.44 -2.99 2.75
N PRO A 152 18.93 -3.19 3.99
CA PRO A 152 19.75 -3.66 5.10
C PRO A 152 20.37 -5.05 4.85
N LEU A 153 19.70 -5.89 4.04
CA LEU A 153 20.22 -7.20 3.65
C LEU A 153 21.40 -7.08 2.68
N LEU A 154 21.33 -6.11 1.75
CA LEU A 154 22.35 -5.88 0.72
C LEU A 154 23.51 -5.03 1.24
N LEU A 155 23.23 -4.10 2.13
CA LEU A 155 24.16 -3.12 2.69
C LEU A 155 23.98 -3.04 4.20
N PRO A 156 24.61 -3.92 4.99
CA PRO A 156 24.41 -4.02 6.44
C PRO A 156 24.67 -2.73 7.22
N VAL A 157 25.51 -1.82 6.71
CA VAL A 157 25.76 -0.50 7.31
C VAL A 157 24.48 0.34 7.53
N PHE A 158 23.42 0.04 6.81
CA PHE A 158 22.12 0.70 6.95
C PHE A 158 21.16 -0.04 7.90
N ALA A 159 21.51 -1.22 8.38
CA ALA A 159 20.63 -1.98 9.29
C ALA A 159 20.39 -1.22 10.60
N ASP A 160 21.44 -0.63 11.17
CA ASP A 160 21.38 0.06 12.46
C ASP A 160 21.32 1.59 12.32
N ASN A 161 21.43 2.13 11.09
CA ASN A 161 21.42 3.56 10.85
C ASN A 161 20.16 4.00 10.11
N TRP A 162 19.04 4.08 10.85
CA TRP A 162 17.75 4.49 10.27
C TRP A 162 17.76 5.92 9.73
N ARG A 163 18.57 6.83 10.32
CA ARG A 163 18.73 8.22 9.83
C ARG A 163 19.35 8.24 8.43
N ALA A 164 20.45 7.52 8.25
CA ALA A 164 21.09 7.39 6.94
C ALA A 164 20.14 6.73 5.91
N THR A 165 19.36 5.74 6.34
CA THR A 165 18.38 5.06 5.48
C THR A 165 17.27 6.02 5.01
N PHE A 166 16.69 6.83 5.90
CA PHE A 166 15.66 7.80 5.53
C PHE A 166 16.19 8.92 4.62
N ALA A 167 17.42 9.41 4.91
CA ALA A 167 18.09 10.39 4.05
C ALA A 167 18.42 9.81 2.66
N LEU A 168 18.91 8.56 2.62
CA LEU A 168 19.24 7.88 1.36
C LEU A 168 18.04 7.81 0.42
N TRP A 169 16.86 7.45 0.92
CA TRP A 169 15.67 7.32 0.08
C TRP A 169 15.09 8.65 -0.39
N ALA A 170 15.42 9.77 0.26
CA ALA A 170 15.03 11.09 -0.22
C ALA A 170 15.71 11.44 -1.56
N ALA A 171 16.97 11.06 -1.77
CA ALA A 171 17.72 11.41 -2.97
C ALA A 171 17.12 10.83 -4.27
N PRO A 172 16.84 9.51 -4.41
CA PRO A 172 16.21 8.99 -5.62
C PRO A 172 14.80 9.55 -5.83
N ILE A 173 14.04 9.86 -4.77
CA ILE A 173 12.72 10.48 -4.92
C ILE A 173 12.83 11.86 -5.52
N VAL A 174 13.80 12.69 -5.07
CA VAL A 174 14.10 14.02 -5.68
C VAL A 174 14.50 13.85 -7.14
N ALA A 175 15.43 12.93 -7.43
CA ALA A 175 15.88 12.69 -8.80
C ALA A 175 14.69 12.30 -9.72
N ILE A 176 13.81 11.42 -9.27
CA ILE A 176 12.60 11.02 -10.02
C ILE A 176 11.64 12.20 -10.18
N ALA A 177 11.47 13.05 -9.16
CA ALA A 177 10.65 14.25 -9.25
C ALA A 177 11.19 15.22 -10.32
N VAL A 178 12.50 15.47 -10.33
CA VAL A 178 13.17 16.32 -11.32
C VAL A 178 13.05 15.71 -12.72
N LEU A 179 13.34 14.41 -12.88
CA LEU A 179 13.17 13.72 -14.16
C LEU A 179 11.74 13.81 -14.67
N THR A 180 10.75 13.63 -13.78
CA THR A 180 9.33 13.78 -14.11
C THR A 180 9.02 15.18 -14.59
N PHE A 181 9.50 16.21 -13.88
CA PHE A 181 9.25 17.60 -14.26
C PHE A 181 9.88 17.98 -15.60
N VAL A 182 11.12 17.54 -15.84
CA VAL A 182 11.89 17.91 -17.04
C VAL A 182 11.48 17.10 -18.27
N LEU A 183 11.32 15.77 -18.11
CA LEU A 183 11.16 14.86 -19.24
C LEU A 183 9.71 14.46 -19.52
N ALA A 184 8.76 14.79 -18.63
CA ALA A 184 7.36 14.40 -18.82
C ALA A 184 6.78 14.98 -20.13
N PRO A 185 6.15 14.15 -20.96
CA PRO A 185 5.45 14.61 -22.14
C PRO A 185 4.34 15.60 -21.77
N ARG A 186 4.46 16.85 -22.25
CA ARG A 186 3.49 17.92 -22.00
C ARG A 186 2.32 17.91 -22.98
N GLU A 187 2.43 17.14 -24.08
CA GLU A 187 1.42 16.99 -25.10
C GLU A 187 0.39 15.93 -24.71
N GLY A 188 -0.87 16.24 -24.85
CA GLY A 188 -2.01 15.36 -24.63
C GLY A 188 -3.20 16.10 -24.02
N THR A 189 -4.16 16.49 -24.87
CA THR A 189 -5.49 16.93 -24.45
C THR A 189 -6.36 15.73 -24.13
N ALA A 190 -6.11 15.04 -23.04
CA ALA A 190 -7.14 14.17 -22.52
C ALA A 190 -8.10 15.04 -21.70
N THR A 191 -9.28 15.30 -22.25
CA THR A 191 -10.43 15.79 -21.49
C THR A 191 -10.55 14.97 -20.23
N VAL A 192 -10.43 15.63 -19.08
CA VAL A 192 -10.82 15.06 -17.79
C VAL A 192 -12.25 14.57 -17.97
N ARG A 193 -12.42 13.23 -18.02
CA ARG A 193 -13.74 12.63 -18.11
C ARG A 193 -14.54 13.20 -16.96
N GLN A 194 -15.67 13.84 -17.26
CA GLN A 194 -16.51 14.52 -16.28
C GLN A 194 -16.71 13.61 -15.08
N VAL A 195 -16.37 14.14 -13.91
CA VAL A 195 -16.67 13.50 -12.63
C VAL A 195 -18.18 13.31 -12.63
N SER A 196 -18.65 12.09 -12.44
CA SER A 196 -20.07 11.78 -12.28
C SER A 196 -20.69 12.77 -11.31
N GLU A 197 -21.87 13.32 -11.63
CA GLU A 197 -22.59 14.26 -10.76
C GLU A 197 -22.82 13.71 -9.34
N ARG A 198 -22.90 12.40 -9.19
CA ARG A 198 -22.97 11.70 -7.89
C ARG A 198 -21.63 11.06 -7.54
N TRP A 199 -20.73 11.84 -6.94
CA TRP A 199 -19.43 11.38 -6.46
C TRP A 199 -19.47 10.81 -5.02
N TRP A 200 -20.49 11.15 -4.23
CA TRP A 200 -20.63 10.74 -2.84
C TRP A 200 -21.12 9.30 -2.74
N PRO A 201 -20.44 8.43 -1.97
CA PRO A 201 -20.83 7.03 -1.78
C PRO A 201 -22.18 6.90 -1.06
N ASP A 202 -22.87 5.81 -1.34
CA ASP A 202 -24.11 5.46 -0.62
C ASP A 202 -23.77 4.70 0.67
N TRP A 203 -23.39 5.47 1.69
CA TRP A 203 -22.99 4.95 3.00
C TRP A 203 -24.05 4.11 3.72
N PRO A 204 -25.39 4.35 3.59
CA PRO A 204 -26.40 3.49 4.17
C PRO A 204 -26.46 2.08 3.58
N ALA A 205 -25.95 1.87 2.35
CA ALA A 205 -26.02 0.58 1.69
C ALA A 205 -25.05 -0.43 2.32
N TRP A 206 -25.58 -1.53 2.84
CA TRP A 206 -24.80 -2.61 3.45
C TRP A 206 -23.76 -3.21 2.47
N ASP A 207 -24.07 -3.27 1.19
CA ASP A 207 -23.15 -3.79 0.18
C ASP A 207 -21.86 -2.99 0.08
N VAL A 208 -21.90 -1.68 0.30
CA VAL A 208 -20.72 -0.81 0.34
C VAL A 208 -19.82 -1.19 1.53
N TRP A 209 -20.43 -1.36 2.71
CA TRP A 209 -19.71 -1.80 3.92
C TRP A 209 -19.15 -3.20 3.77
N ARG A 210 -19.93 -4.11 3.21
CA ARG A 210 -19.51 -5.49 2.96
C ARG A 210 -18.27 -5.55 2.07
N LEU A 211 -18.26 -4.83 0.95
CA LEU A 211 -17.09 -4.73 0.07
C LEU A 211 -15.90 -4.08 0.78
N GLY A 212 -16.15 -3.00 1.50
CA GLY A 212 -15.13 -2.30 2.27
C GLY A 212 -14.50 -3.16 3.35
N LEU A 213 -15.29 -3.96 4.08
CA LEU A 213 -14.80 -4.87 5.13
C LEU A 213 -14.07 -6.09 4.55
N ILE A 214 -14.54 -6.65 3.43
CA ILE A 214 -13.80 -7.73 2.74
C ILE A 214 -12.41 -7.23 2.36
N PHE A 215 -12.31 -6.07 1.75
CA PHE A 215 -11.03 -5.49 1.37
C PHE A 215 -10.26 -4.97 2.60
N GLY A 216 -10.98 -4.58 3.66
CA GLY A 216 -10.45 -4.16 4.95
C GLY A 216 -9.73 -5.25 5.73
N GLY A 217 -9.99 -6.52 5.45
CA GLY A 217 -9.23 -7.65 5.99
C GLY A 217 -7.85 -7.84 5.34
N VAL A 218 -7.65 -7.30 4.13
CA VAL A 218 -6.40 -7.43 3.37
C VAL A 218 -5.32 -6.46 3.86
N GLY A 219 -5.72 -5.21 4.13
CA GLY A 219 -4.78 -4.18 4.58
C GLY A 219 -4.01 -4.55 5.84
N PRO A 220 -4.67 -4.98 6.92
CA PRO A 220 -4.01 -5.44 8.14
C PRO A 220 -3.07 -6.64 7.92
N LEU A 221 -3.44 -7.58 7.05
CA LEU A 221 -2.60 -8.73 6.72
C LEU A 221 -1.23 -8.28 6.17
N TYR A 222 -1.21 -7.29 5.31
CA TYR A 222 0.02 -6.78 4.71
C TYR A 222 0.71 -5.72 5.57
N PHE A 223 0.03 -4.59 5.82
CA PHE A 223 0.62 -3.46 6.54
C PHE A 223 0.87 -3.78 8.02
N GLY A 224 -0.05 -4.51 8.66
CA GLY A 224 0.12 -4.95 10.04
C GLY A 224 1.31 -5.90 10.20
N THR A 225 1.44 -6.88 9.30
CA THR A 225 2.61 -7.79 9.34
C THR A 225 3.91 -7.02 9.11
N ASN A 226 3.97 -6.09 8.14
CA ASN A 226 5.15 -5.24 7.94
C ASN A 226 5.50 -4.42 9.20
N ALA A 227 4.50 -3.90 9.92
CA ALA A 227 4.69 -3.04 11.07
C ALA A 227 5.16 -3.80 12.32
N PHE A 228 4.57 -4.98 12.58
CA PHE A 228 4.76 -5.66 13.87
C PHE A 228 5.75 -6.84 13.81
N LEU A 229 6.06 -7.37 12.63
CA LEU A 229 7.04 -8.44 12.44
C LEU A 229 8.45 -8.07 12.95
N PRO A 230 8.98 -6.85 12.71
CA PRO A 230 10.28 -6.45 13.23
C PRO A 230 10.34 -6.48 14.75
N GLY A 231 9.34 -5.91 15.42
CA GLY A 231 9.27 -5.92 16.88
C GLY A 231 9.20 -7.34 17.46
N TYR A 232 8.39 -8.20 16.85
CA TYR A 232 8.28 -9.61 17.25
C TYR A 232 9.61 -10.36 17.12
N LEU A 233 10.31 -10.22 16.00
CA LEU A 233 11.60 -10.85 15.78
C LEU A 233 12.69 -10.28 16.69
N SER A 234 12.66 -8.97 16.94
CA SER A 234 13.59 -8.33 17.88
C SER A 234 13.41 -8.85 19.31
N GLU A 235 12.15 -8.91 19.81
CA GLU A 235 11.86 -9.48 21.14
C GLU A 235 12.24 -10.96 21.27
N ALA A 236 12.15 -11.72 20.15
CA ALA A 236 12.56 -13.12 20.10
C ALA A 236 14.09 -13.32 19.99
N GLY A 237 14.88 -12.25 19.97
CA GLY A 237 16.34 -12.32 19.79
C GLY A 237 16.77 -12.73 18.37
N ARG A 238 15.88 -12.53 17.38
CA ARG A 238 16.09 -12.92 15.98
C ARG A 238 16.05 -11.70 15.04
N ALA A 239 16.74 -10.62 15.45
CA ALA A 239 16.90 -9.43 14.62
C ALA A 239 17.55 -9.72 13.25
N ASP A 240 18.37 -10.77 13.15
CA ASP A 240 18.97 -11.29 11.93
C ASP A 240 17.92 -11.64 10.84
N LEU A 241 16.71 -12.00 11.23
CA LEU A 241 15.63 -12.39 10.30
C LEU A 241 14.72 -11.23 9.87
N ILE A 242 14.85 -10.02 10.42
CA ILE A 242 13.94 -8.88 10.12
C ILE A 242 13.99 -8.56 8.64
N SER A 243 15.16 -8.21 8.11
CA SER A 243 15.28 -7.83 6.70
C SER A 243 14.97 -9.00 5.73
N PRO A 244 15.44 -10.25 5.96
CA PRO A 244 15.02 -11.39 5.17
C PRO A 244 13.51 -11.63 5.16
N ALA A 245 12.85 -11.54 6.32
CA ALA A 245 11.42 -11.79 6.43
C ALA A 245 10.58 -10.68 5.76
N LEU A 246 10.93 -9.41 5.97
CA LEU A 246 10.28 -8.29 5.30
C LEU A 246 10.48 -8.34 3.79
N THR A 247 11.69 -8.69 3.33
CA THR A 247 11.98 -8.87 1.90
C THR A 247 11.15 -9.99 1.32
N ALA A 248 11.07 -11.15 2.00
CA ALA A 248 10.28 -12.29 1.58
C ALA A 248 8.78 -11.97 1.53
N LEU A 249 8.26 -11.22 2.50
CA LEU A 249 6.87 -10.75 2.53
C LEU A 249 6.57 -9.88 1.30
N ASN A 250 7.43 -8.94 0.98
CA ASN A 250 7.21 -8.04 -0.14
C ASN A 250 7.42 -8.72 -1.50
N LEU A 251 8.44 -9.59 -1.64
CA LEU A 251 8.67 -10.41 -2.84
C LEU A 251 7.54 -11.42 -3.09
N GLY A 252 6.93 -11.94 -2.01
CA GLY A 252 5.83 -12.90 -2.09
C GLY A 252 4.61 -12.39 -2.87
N GLN A 253 4.43 -11.07 -2.97
CA GLN A 253 3.34 -10.47 -3.76
C GLN A 253 3.52 -10.65 -5.28
N LEU A 254 4.76 -10.75 -5.76
CA LEU A 254 5.04 -10.83 -7.20
C LEU A 254 4.44 -12.10 -7.86
N PRO A 255 4.64 -13.32 -7.33
CA PRO A 255 4.04 -14.52 -7.90
C PRO A 255 2.50 -14.44 -7.93
N ALA A 256 1.88 -13.83 -6.92
CA ALA A 256 0.43 -13.67 -6.85
C ALA A 256 -0.11 -12.87 -8.06
N SER A 257 0.54 -11.76 -8.41
CA SER A 257 0.12 -10.93 -9.54
C SER A 257 0.22 -11.67 -10.87
N PHE A 258 1.29 -12.46 -11.09
CA PHE A 258 1.45 -13.27 -12.30
C PHE A 258 0.42 -14.39 -12.40
N LEU A 259 0.16 -15.10 -11.30
CA LEU A 259 -0.84 -16.18 -11.25
C LEU A 259 -2.25 -15.65 -11.53
N LEU A 260 -2.60 -14.50 -10.98
CA LEU A 260 -3.91 -13.89 -11.22
C LEU A 260 -4.09 -13.48 -12.68
N ILE A 261 -3.06 -12.94 -13.33
CA ILE A 261 -3.10 -12.64 -14.78
C ILE A 261 -3.28 -13.93 -15.58
N ALA A 262 -2.49 -14.97 -15.30
CA ALA A 262 -2.51 -16.24 -16.02
C ALA A 262 -3.85 -16.98 -15.88
N PHE A 263 -4.47 -16.92 -14.71
CA PHE A 263 -5.70 -17.66 -14.39
C PHE A 263 -6.95 -16.77 -14.33
N SER A 264 -6.88 -15.49 -14.73
CA SER A 264 -7.97 -14.51 -14.64
C SER A 264 -9.32 -15.08 -15.12
N ARG A 265 -9.37 -15.69 -16.31
CA ARG A 265 -10.59 -16.27 -16.88
C ARG A 265 -11.26 -17.38 -16.05
N ARG A 266 -10.48 -18.08 -15.19
CA ARG A 266 -10.99 -19.20 -14.37
C ARG A 266 -11.43 -18.76 -12.98
N ILE A 267 -10.91 -17.64 -12.51
CA ILE A 267 -11.12 -17.12 -11.15
C ILE A 267 -12.07 -15.92 -11.10
N GLU A 268 -12.31 -15.26 -12.25
CA GLU A 268 -13.29 -14.19 -12.32
C GLU A 268 -14.67 -14.64 -11.81
N SER A 269 -15.30 -13.79 -11.00
CA SER A 269 -16.65 -13.99 -10.45
C SER A 269 -16.81 -15.25 -9.58
N ARG A 270 -15.78 -15.66 -8.85
CA ARG A 270 -15.83 -16.79 -7.93
C ARG A 270 -15.40 -16.41 -6.53
N ALA A 271 -16.10 -16.95 -5.52
CA ALA A 271 -15.79 -16.71 -4.10
C ALA A 271 -14.51 -17.41 -3.62
N TRP A 272 -14.26 -18.63 -4.11
CA TRP A 272 -13.20 -19.50 -3.59
C TRP A 272 -11.78 -18.90 -3.64
N PRO A 273 -11.36 -18.06 -4.64
CA PRO A 273 -10.01 -17.53 -4.65
C PRO A 273 -9.75 -16.55 -3.50
N PHE A 274 -10.77 -15.77 -3.11
CA PHE A 274 -10.70 -14.86 -1.96
C PHE A 274 -10.57 -15.64 -0.66
N ILE A 275 -11.39 -16.69 -0.50
CA ILE A 275 -11.37 -17.56 0.68
C ILE A 275 -10.00 -18.25 0.77
N LEU A 276 -9.51 -18.81 -0.34
CA LEU A 276 -8.22 -19.47 -0.39
C LEU A 276 -7.08 -18.53 -0.02
N ALA A 277 -7.05 -17.31 -0.60
CA ALA A 277 -6.05 -16.30 -0.26
C ALA A 277 -6.08 -15.96 1.25
N SER A 278 -7.27 -15.78 1.84
CA SER A 278 -7.41 -15.49 3.26
C SER A 278 -6.98 -16.67 4.15
N VAL A 279 -7.33 -17.90 3.79
CA VAL A 279 -6.89 -19.11 4.52
C VAL A 279 -5.38 -19.27 4.46
N VAL A 280 -4.76 -19.06 3.29
CA VAL A 280 -3.30 -19.10 3.12
C VAL A 280 -2.65 -17.99 3.95
N GLY A 281 -3.23 -16.78 3.96
CA GLY A 281 -2.77 -15.67 4.80
C GLY A 281 -2.82 -15.99 6.29
N LEU A 282 -3.94 -16.58 6.77
CA LEU A 282 -4.09 -17.03 8.15
C LEU A 282 -3.04 -18.08 8.53
N ALA A 283 -2.83 -19.08 7.67
CA ALA A 283 -1.81 -20.09 7.89
C ALA A 283 -0.41 -19.45 7.99
N GLY A 284 -0.09 -18.48 7.12
CA GLY A 284 1.17 -17.76 7.14
C GLY A 284 1.36 -16.96 8.43
N VAL A 285 0.36 -16.15 8.84
CA VAL A 285 0.44 -15.39 10.11
C VAL A 285 0.48 -16.33 11.31
N GLY A 286 -0.31 -17.40 11.32
CA GLY A 286 -0.28 -18.40 12.37
C GLY A 286 1.11 -19.04 12.53
N ALA A 287 1.76 -19.38 11.43
CA ALA A 287 3.12 -19.91 11.43
C ALA A 287 4.16 -18.90 11.95
N ILE A 288 4.02 -17.61 11.62
CA ILE A 288 4.87 -16.54 12.19
C ILE A 288 4.74 -16.52 13.71
N VAL A 289 3.51 -16.55 14.24
CA VAL A 289 3.24 -16.43 15.68
C VAL A 289 3.75 -17.65 16.46
N VAL A 290 3.79 -18.86 15.85
CA VAL A 290 4.21 -20.08 16.54
C VAL A 290 5.71 -20.15 16.73
N THR A 291 6.51 -19.66 15.78
CA THR A 291 7.97 -19.82 15.82
C THR A 291 8.73 -18.64 15.24
N ALA A 292 9.64 -18.07 16.02
CA ALA A 292 10.61 -17.08 15.55
C ALA A 292 11.87 -17.77 15.02
N SER A 293 11.77 -18.42 13.86
CA SER A 293 12.86 -19.19 13.25
C SER A 293 13.00 -18.85 11.75
N ALA A 294 13.90 -19.52 11.04
CA ALA A 294 14.02 -19.40 9.58
C ALA A 294 12.67 -19.67 8.87
N LEU A 295 11.78 -20.47 9.46
CA LEU A 295 10.42 -20.68 8.94
C LEU A 295 9.60 -19.38 8.88
N THR A 296 9.89 -18.40 9.73
CA THR A 296 9.24 -17.08 9.70
C THR A 296 9.47 -16.36 8.35
N VAL A 297 10.63 -16.54 7.72
CA VAL A 297 10.93 -15.96 6.40
C VAL A 297 10.02 -16.55 5.33
N VAL A 298 9.86 -17.88 5.34
CA VAL A 298 8.95 -18.59 4.40
C VAL A 298 7.50 -18.19 4.66
N SER A 299 7.10 -18.13 5.95
CA SER A 299 5.75 -17.74 6.35
C SER A 299 5.43 -16.30 5.95
N ALA A 300 6.40 -15.39 6.05
CA ALA A 300 6.27 -14.01 5.59
C ALA A 300 6.06 -13.95 4.06
N ALA A 301 6.79 -14.75 3.27
CA ALA A 301 6.53 -14.86 1.83
C ALA A 301 5.11 -15.37 1.52
N VAL A 302 4.63 -16.34 2.28
CA VAL A 302 3.25 -16.87 2.16
C VAL A 302 2.21 -15.78 2.49
N VAL A 303 2.45 -15.00 3.55
CA VAL A 303 1.60 -13.83 3.89
C VAL A 303 1.59 -12.81 2.75
N GLY A 304 2.77 -12.48 2.20
CA GLY A 304 2.89 -11.56 1.07
C GLY A 304 2.13 -12.05 -0.16
N PHE A 305 2.28 -13.32 -0.51
CA PHE A 305 1.54 -13.94 -1.60
C PHE A 305 0.02 -13.84 -1.39
N ALA A 306 -0.44 -14.20 -0.20
CA ALA A 306 -1.86 -14.16 0.14
C ALA A 306 -2.43 -12.74 0.11
N ALA A 307 -1.70 -11.78 0.67
CA ALA A 307 -2.09 -10.36 0.68
C ALA A 307 -2.12 -9.78 -0.74
N GLY A 308 -1.11 -10.05 -1.56
CA GLY A 308 -1.06 -9.62 -2.97
C GLY A 308 -2.19 -10.21 -3.79
N ALA A 309 -2.49 -11.52 -3.60
CA ALA A 309 -3.61 -12.17 -4.26
C ALA A 309 -4.96 -11.58 -3.83
N ALA A 310 -5.19 -11.43 -2.53
CA ALA A 310 -6.42 -10.86 -1.99
C ALA A 310 -6.62 -9.39 -2.40
N PHE A 311 -5.53 -8.60 -2.44
CA PHE A 311 -5.57 -7.22 -2.92
C PHE A 311 -5.99 -7.13 -4.38
N ALA A 312 -5.33 -7.89 -5.27
CA ALA A 312 -5.65 -7.85 -6.69
C ALA A 312 -7.06 -8.39 -6.99
N LEU A 313 -7.50 -9.44 -6.30
CA LEU A 313 -8.89 -9.93 -6.37
C LEU A 313 -9.87 -8.86 -5.87
N GLY A 314 -9.57 -8.18 -4.76
CA GLY A 314 -10.39 -7.12 -4.18
C GLY A 314 -10.64 -5.97 -5.15
N LEU A 315 -9.63 -5.59 -5.93
CA LEU A 315 -9.76 -4.56 -6.98
C LEU A 315 -10.76 -4.93 -8.09
N THR A 316 -11.07 -6.21 -8.26
CA THR A 316 -12.06 -6.66 -9.25
C THR A 316 -13.50 -6.59 -8.75
N LEU A 317 -13.72 -6.48 -7.43
CA LEU A 317 -15.07 -6.49 -6.84
C LEU A 317 -15.95 -5.33 -7.30
N PRO A 318 -15.51 -4.04 -7.26
CA PRO A 318 -16.36 -2.94 -7.69
C PRO A 318 -16.85 -3.08 -9.15
N PRO A 319 -16.01 -3.35 -10.16
CA PRO A 319 -16.48 -3.48 -11.53
C PRO A 319 -17.31 -4.75 -11.77
N LEU A 320 -17.16 -5.80 -10.96
CA LEU A 320 -17.96 -7.02 -11.09
C LEU A 320 -19.36 -6.87 -10.49
N LEU A 321 -19.50 -6.08 -9.42
CA LEU A 321 -20.69 -6.02 -8.59
C LEU A 321 -21.49 -4.73 -8.77
N SER A 322 -20.94 -3.70 -9.42
CA SER A 322 -21.59 -2.40 -9.61
C SER A 322 -21.88 -2.12 -11.09
N LYS A 323 -22.80 -1.17 -11.34
CA LYS A 323 -23.01 -0.65 -12.67
C LYS A 323 -21.80 0.16 -13.13
N PRO A 324 -21.50 0.25 -14.43
CA PRO A 324 -20.32 0.95 -14.94
C PRO A 324 -20.19 2.41 -14.46
N GLU A 325 -21.30 3.12 -14.31
CA GLU A 325 -21.38 4.50 -13.82
C GLU A 325 -21.11 4.63 -12.31
N GLU A 326 -21.27 3.55 -11.55
CA GLU A 326 -21.13 3.52 -10.08
C GLU A 326 -19.78 2.96 -9.62
N VAL A 327 -19.03 2.30 -10.49
CA VAL A 327 -17.77 1.60 -10.15
C VAL A 327 -16.80 2.52 -9.39
N ALA A 328 -16.61 3.76 -9.86
CA ALA A 328 -15.67 4.69 -9.23
C ALA A 328 -16.11 5.05 -7.80
N ARG A 329 -17.42 5.26 -7.60
CA ARG A 329 -18.03 5.62 -6.30
C ARG A 329 -17.92 4.47 -5.31
N VAL A 330 -18.26 3.24 -5.74
CA VAL A 330 -18.17 2.03 -4.91
C VAL A 330 -16.72 1.71 -4.58
N ALA A 331 -15.80 1.83 -5.54
CA ALA A 331 -14.38 1.65 -5.29
C ALA A 331 -13.83 2.66 -4.27
N ALA A 332 -14.21 3.93 -4.37
CA ALA A 332 -13.80 4.95 -3.41
C ALA A 332 -14.27 4.62 -1.99
N ALA A 333 -15.53 4.21 -1.83
CA ALA A 333 -16.06 3.79 -0.53
C ALA A 333 -15.34 2.54 0.01
N MET A 334 -15.13 1.53 -0.83
CA MET A 334 -14.40 0.32 -0.49
C MET A 334 -12.98 0.65 0.03
N PHE A 335 -12.26 1.52 -0.66
CA PHE A 335 -10.92 1.95 -0.20
C PHE A 335 -10.98 2.75 1.11
N THR A 336 -11.94 3.66 1.28
CA THR A 336 -12.08 4.44 2.50
C THR A 336 -12.31 3.54 3.71
N ILE A 337 -13.24 2.58 3.61
CA ILE A 337 -13.52 1.62 4.69
C ILE A 337 -12.30 0.73 4.95
N SER A 338 -11.65 0.25 3.88
CA SER A 338 -10.47 -0.61 4.00
C SER A 338 -9.31 0.10 4.69
N TYR A 339 -9.01 1.32 4.31
CA TYR A 339 -7.93 2.09 4.94
C TYR A 339 -8.27 2.44 6.39
N ALA A 340 -9.52 2.83 6.68
CA ALA A 340 -9.97 3.03 8.05
C ALA A 340 -9.83 1.76 8.89
N SER A 341 -10.22 0.59 8.35
CA SER A 341 -10.04 -0.71 9.00
C SER A 341 -8.56 -1.02 9.26
N THR A 342 -7.70 -0.78 8.26
CA THR A 342 -6.25 -1.02 8.39
C THR A 342 -5.64 -0.20 9.52
N VAL A 343 -5.99 1.08 9.61
CA VAL A 343 -5.51 1.96 10.68
C VAL A 343 -6.03 1.53 12.04
N MET A 344 -7.34 1.27 12.13
CA MET A 344 -7.96 0.83 13.38
C MET A 344 -7.33 -0.46 13.89
N VAL A 345 -7.15 -1.46 13.00
CA VAL A 345 -6.51 -2.72 13.35
C VAL A 345 -5.05 -2.49 13.77
N SER A 346 -4.29 -1.62 13.08
CA SER A 346 -2.91 -1.32 13.47
C SER A 346 -2.80 -0.69 14.87
N LEU A 347 -3.72 0.21 15.22
CA LEU A 347 -3.79 0.79 16.57
C LEU A 347 -4.14 -0.27 17.62
N ILE A 348 -5.10 -1.15 17.33
CA ILE A 348 -5.47 -2.25 18.23
C ILE A 348 -4.29 -3.24 18.38
N CYS A 349 -3.54 -3.53 17.32
CA CYS A 349 -2.33 -4.36 17.39
C CYS A 349 -1.31 -3.76 18.36
N GLY A 350 -1.05 -2.46 18.23
CA GLY A 350 -0.12 -1.75 19.11
C GLY A 350 -0.61 -1.72 20.57
N ALA A 351 -1.87 -1.41 20.80
CA ALA A 351 -2.47 -1.41 22.14
C ALA A 351 -2.41 -2.79 22.80
N LEU A 352 -2.66 -3.86 22.04
CA LEU A 352 -2.52 -5.23 22.56
C LEU A 352 -1.06 -5.59 22.87
N TRP A 353 -0.10 -5.10 22.08
CA TRP A 353 1.31 -5.26 22.40
C TRP A 353 1.64 -4.61 23.74
N ASP A 354 1.21 -3.37 23.96
CA ASP A 354 1.46 -2.61 25.18
C ASP A 354 0.84 -3.31 26.42
N VAL A 355 -0.41 -3.74 26.31
CA VAL A 355 -1.14 -4.40 27.41
C VAL A 355 -0.57 -5.79 27.73
N ALA A 356 -0.25 -6.57 26.69
CA ALA A 356 0.28 -7.93 26.86
C ALA A 356 1.80 -7.97 27.12
N ALA A 357 2.48 -6.82 26.99
CA ALA A 357 3.95 -6.69 27.08
C ALA A 357 4.70 -7.66 26.14
N THR A 358 4.11 -7.99 25.00
CA THR A 358 4.72 -8.84 23.97
C THR A 358 4.23 -8.49 22.56
N ALA A 359 5.16 -8.30 21.64
CA ALA A 359 4.86 -8.02 20.23
C ALA A 359 4.05 -9.15 19.56
N ARG A 360 4.11 -10.38 20.11
CA ARG A 360 3.30 -11.50 19.62
C ARG A 360 1.80 -11.23 19.68
N ALA A 361 1.33 -10.49 20.69
CA ALA A 361 -0.08 -10.15 20.86
C ALA A 361 -0.62 -9.26 19.72
N ALA A 362 0.24 -8.47 19.06
CA ALA A 362 -0.13 -7.62 17.95
C ALA A 362 -0.66 -8.40 16.72
N PHE A 363 -0.35 -9.68 16.61
CA PHE A 363 -0.84 -10.49 15.49
C PHE A 363 -2.30 -10.96 15.65
N LEU A 364 -2.87 -10.93 16.86
CA LEU A 364 -4.25 -11.36 17.09
C LEU A 364 -5.29 -10.54 16.29
N PRO A 365 -5.25 -9.18 16.29
CA PRO A 365 -6.18 -8.41 15.46
C PRO A 365 -5.96 -8.61 13.96
N ILE A 366 -4.73 -8.89 13.51
CA ILE A 366 -4.43 -9.21 12.10
C ILE A 366 -5.13 -10.52 11.72
N ILE A 367 -5.04 -11.55 12.58
CA ILE A 367 -5.71 -12.83 12.39
C ILE A 367 -7.23 -12.62 12.30
N ILE A 368 -7.82 -11.87 13.24
CA ILE A 368 -9.27 -11.60 13.27
C ILE A 368 -9.71 -10.85 12.00
N ALA A 369 -8.95 -9.81 11.58
CA ALA A 369 -9.27 -9.07 10.37
C ALA A 369 -9.20 -9.95 9.10
N THR A 370 -8.22 -10.86 9.04
CA THR A 370 -8.07 -11.78 7.90
C THR A 370 -9.20 -12.81 7.81
N LEU A 371 -9.99 -13.02 8.87
CA LEU A 371 -11.22 -13.85 8.83
C LEU A 371 -12.37 -13.13 8.09
N LEU A 372 -12.39 -11.80 8.02
CA LEU A 372 -13.49 -11.04 7.41
C LEU A 372 -13.80 -11.48 5.97
N PRO A 373 -12.83 -11.63 5.05
CA PRO A 373 -13.12 -12.12 3.71
C PRO A 373 -13.68 -13.54 3.70
N ILE A 374 -13.24 -14.42 4.60
CA ILE A 374 -13.72 -15.82 4.68
C ILE A 374 -15.21 -15.85 5.03
N VAL A 375 -15.64 -14.99 5.96
CA VAL A 375 -17.03 -14.90 6.42
C VAL A 375 -17.91 -14.14 5.44
N LEU A 376 -17.42 -13.02 4.89
CA LEU A 376 -18.25 -12.10 4.12
C LEU A 376 -18.31 -12.42 2.62
N VAL A 377 -17.27 -12.99 2.02
CA VAL A 377 -17.27 -13.31 0.58
C VAL A 377 -18.37 -14.32 0.19
N PRO A 378 -18.66 -15.37 0.97
CA PRO A 378 -19.75 -16.29 0.66
C PRO A 378 -21.14 -15.63 0.62
N THR A 379 -21.31 -14.47 1.27
CA THR A 379 -22.57 -13.71 1.25
C THR A 379 -22.78 -12.91 -0.05
N ILE A 380 -21.74 -12.80 -0.89
CA ILE A 380 -21.82 -12.12 -2.19
C ILE A 380 -22.35 -13.10 -3.24
N ARG A 381 -23.39 -12.67 -3.97
CA ARG A 381 -23.87 -13.38 -5.15
C ARG A 381 -23.09 -12.89 -6.37
N PHE A 382 -22.23 -13.74 -6.91
CA PHE A 382 -21.46 -13.46 -8.13
C PHE A 382 -22.26 -13.75 -9.42
N ASP A 383 -23.59 -13.80 -9.37
CA ASP A 383 -24.42 -14.03 -10.55
C ASP A 383 -24.39 -12.77 -11.47
N ARG A 384 -24.16 -12.99 -12.76
CA ARG A 384 -24.09 -11.93 -13.78
C ARG A 384 -25.37 -11.07 -13.89
N GLY A 385 -26.43 -11.41 -13.16
CA GLY A 385 -27.72 -10.71 -13.13
C GLY A 385 -27.97 -9.86 -11.87
N SER A 386 -27.26 -10.11 -10.77
CA SER A 386 -27.44 -9.37 -9.52
C SER A 386 -26.49 -8.18 -9.44
N ARG A 387 -26.73 -7.16 -10.25
CA ARG A 387 -26.06 -5.88 -10.06
C ARG A 387 -26.62 -5.27 -8.78
N ILE A 388 -25.73 -4.95 -7.84
CA ILE A 388 -26.09 -4.22 -6.64
C ILE A 388 -26.74 -2.91 -7.08
N GLY A 389 -28.04 -2.77 -6.85
CA GLY A 389 -28.74 -1.51 -7.00
C GLY A 389 -28.37 -0.64 -5.80
N VAL A 390 -27.42 0.29 -5.98
CA VAL A 390 -27.01 1.28 -4.98
C VAL A 390 -27.44 2.66 -5.44
#